data_8be3aece0dad6d86b93db77c2bb91fed
#
_entry.id   8be3aece0dad6d86b93db77c2bb91fed
#
_cell.length_a   1.000
_cell.length_b   1.000
_cell.length_c   1.000
_cell.angle_alpha   90.00
_cell.angle_beta   90.00
_cell.angle_gamma   90.00
#
_symmetry.space_group_name_H-M   'P 1'
#
loop_
_entity.id
_entity.type
_entity.pdbx_description
1 polymer ?
#
loop_
_entity_poly.entity_id
_entity_poly.type
_entity_poly.pdbx_seq_one_letter_code
_entity_poly.pdbx_strand_id
1 'polypeptide(L)'
;MRISTVLRLAALVLLVTFLVVPQKFAPLFAPLTQYGAPPIYDQGNLLGLALAHLGTVILAAAASTVVAVSLGILVTRPSGREFLPLSRTLVNIGQTFPPVAVLAVTVPLVGFGEKPTLIALFAYGLLPIFENTIVALQTTPRAVLEAASGMGMSAWQRLVSVELPLAMPLILEGIRLSLVINVGTATIGSTVAAKGLGEVIIPGLLSSNTAFILQGGLVTALMAVLLYDAMVAFERYACRTVQTE
;
A
#
# COMPACT_ATOMS: atom_id res chain seq x y z
N MET A 1 -24.22 -9.80 3.25
CA MET A 1 -23.73 -8.88 2.19
C MET A 1 -24.20 -7.42 2.36
N ARG A 2 -25.46 -7.13 2.69
CA ARG A 2 -25.97 -5.73 2.81
C ARG A 2 -25.35 -4.92 3.97
N ILE A 3 -25.13 -5.52 5.14
CA ILE A 3 -24.60 -4.82 6.34
C ILE A 3 -23.16 -4.32 6.10
N SER A 4 -22.30 -5.13 5.48
CA SER A 4 -20.91 -4.72 5.20
C SER A 4 -20.83 -3.55 4.20
N THR A 5 -21.73 -3.48 3.22
CA THR A 5 -21.76 -2.37 2.24
C THR A 5 -22.24 -1.07 2.88
N VAL A 6 -23.24 -1.14 3.77
CA VAL A 6 -23.72 0.04 4.51
C VAL A 6 -22.62 0.59 5.42
N LEU A 7 -21.91 -0.29 6.15
CA LEU A 7 -20.81 0.13 7.01
C LEU A 7 -19.67 0.81 6.24
N ARG A 8 -19.33 0.30 5.06
CA ARG A 8 -18.29 0.89 4.18
C ARG A 8 -18.70 2.26 3.67
N LEU A 9 -19.94 2.39 3.20
CA LEU A 9 -20.47 3.69 2.76
C LEU A 9 -20.51 4.69 3.91
N ALA A 10 -20.94 4.25 5.11
CA ALA A 10 -20.93 5.09 6.30
C ALA A 10 -19.51 5.53 6.67
N ALA A 11 -18.53 4.62 6.63
CA ALA A 11 -17.12 4.94 6.89
C ALA A 11 -16.56 5.93 5.86
N LEU A 12 -16.88 5.75 4.57
CA LEU A 12 -16.46 6.67 3.51
C LEU A 12 -17.09 8.07 3.70
N VAL A 13 -18.39 8.13 3.96
CA VAL A 13 -19.10 9.38 4.22
C VAL A 13 -18.53 10.09 5.46
N LEU A 14 -18.27 9.34 6.53
CA LEU A 14 -17.67 9.88 7.75
C LEU A 14 -16.28 10.46 7.47
N LEU A 15 -15.42 9.70 6.76
CA LEU A 15 -14.08 10.13 6.39
C LEU A 15 -14.13 11.41 5.55
N VAL A 16 -14.91 11.41 4.47
CA VAL A 16 -15.03 12.58 3.58
C VAL A 16 -15.58 13.80 4.34
N THR A 17 -16.62 13.62 5.15
CA THR A 17 -17.18 14.69 5.96
C THR A 17 -16.17 15.27 6.93
N PHE A 18 -15.37 14.39 7.59
CA PHE A 18 -14.32 14.83 8.49
C PHE A 18 -13.21 15.59 7.76
N LEU A 19 -12.78 15.13 6.59
CA LEU A 19 -11.73 15.79 5.81
C LEU A 19 -12.17 17.15 5.23
N VAL A 20 -13.46 17.29 4.87
CA VAL A 20 -13.98 18.53 4.24
C VAL A 20 -14.41 19.55 5.29
N VAL A 21 -15.03 19.10 6.38
CA VAL A 21 -15.60 20.00 7.41
C VAL A 21 -15.14 19.56 8.81
N PRO A 22 -13.83 19.52 9.11
CA PRO A 22 -13.31 19.00 10.36
C PRO A 22 -13.82 19.75 11.59
N GLN A 23 -14.11 21.04 11.46
CA GLN A 23 -14.59 21.88 12.57
C GLN A 23 -15.90 21.41 13.20
N LYS A 24 -16.76 20.70 12.45
CA LYS A 24 -17.99 20.11 12.99
C LYS A 24 -17.71 19.03 14.06
N PHE A 25 -16.53 18.45 14.02
CA PHE A 25 -16.08 17.39 14.96
C PHE A 25 -15.32 17.96 16.17
N ALA A 26 -15.11 19.29 16.24
CA ALA A 26 -14.39 19.92 17.35
C ALA A 26 -14.92 19.53 18.74
N PRO A 27 -16.25 19.47 19.00
CA PRO A 27 -16.75 19.05 20.31
C PRO A 27 -16.34 17.61 20.71
N LEU A 28 -16.13 16.72 19.72
CA LEU A 28 -15.71 15.34 19.96
C LEU A 28 -14.24 15.27 20.40
N PHE A 29 -13.40 16.15 19.84
CA PHE A 29 -11.96 16.17 20.09
C PHE A 29 -11.57 17.12 21.23
N ALA A 30 -12.41 18.07 21.61
CA ALA A 30 -12.14 19.04 22.69
C ALA A 30 -11.76 18.39 24.04
N PRO A 31 -12.40 17.30 24.51
CA PRO A 31 -12.01 16.64 25.75
C PRO A 31 -10.62 15.99 25.72
N LEU A 32 -10.03 15.84 24.54
CA LEU A 32 -8.71 15.19 24.32
C LEU A 32 -7.57 16.21 24.25
N THR A 33 -7.87 17.50 24.37
CA THR A 33 -6.89 18.59 24.39
C THR A 33 -6.60 19.04 25.82
N GLN A 34 -5.40 19.55 26.03
CA GLN A 34 -4.95 20.14 27.31
C GLN A 34 -4.42 21.54 27.08
N TYR A 35 -4.42 22.35 28.12
CA TYR A 35 -3.82 23.71 28.14
C TYR A 35 -4.34 24.66 27.05
N GLY A 36 -5.61 24.48 26.60
CA GLY A 36 -6.18 25.34 25.54
C GLY A 36 -5.69 25.04 24.13
N ALA A 37 -5.07 23.87 23.92
CA ALA A 37 -4.63 23.47 22.58
C ALA A 37 -5.85 23.30 21.64
N PRO A 38 -5.69 23.59 20.33
CA PRO A 38 -6.80 23.49 19.39
C PRO A 38 -7.30 22.04 19.27
N PRO A 39 -8.63 21.83 19.28
CA PRO A 39 -9.22 20.48 19.19
C PRO A 39 -9.16 19.91 17.76
N ILE A 40 -9.01 20.76 16.75
CA ILE A 40 -8.92 20.35 15.33
C ILE A 40 -7.59 20.88 14.77
N TYR A 41 -6.93 20.03 13.98
CA TYR A 41 -5.70 20.41 13.27
C TYR A 41 -5.93 21.64 12.39
N ASP A 42 -5.14 22.67 12.62
CA ASP A 42 -5.28 24.01 12.05
C ASP A 42 -4.05 24.48 11.25
N GLN A 43 -2.98 23.65 11.20
CA GLN A 43 -1.73 24.00 10.51
C GLN A 43 -1.74 23.66 9.01
N GLY A 44 -2.86 23.09 8.50
CA GLY A 44 -2.99 22.71 7.09
C GLY A 44 -4.35 22.16 6.73
N ASN A 45 -4.56 21.93 5.45
CA ASN A 45 -5.79 21.34 4.93
C ASN A 45 -5.75 19.82 5.02
N LEU A 46 -6.59 19.23 5.88
CA LEU A 46 -6.66 17.77 6.10
C LEU A 46 -6.96 16.99 4.80
N LEU A 47 -7.84 17.49 3.95
CA LEU A 47 -8.15 16.84 2.67
C LEU A 47 -6.91 16.85 1.75
N GLY A 48 -6.22 17.98 1.67
CA GLY A 48 -5.00 18.10 0.88
C GLY A 48 -3.89 17.15 1.38
N LEU A 49 -3.72 17.02 2.70
CA LEU A 49 -2.77 16.09 3.32
C LEU A 49 -3.15 14.62 3.06
N ALA A 50 -4.44 14.28 3.16
CA ALA A 50 -4.93 12.93 2.88
C ALA A 50 -4.74 12.55 1.40
N LEU A 51 -4.99 13.47 0.47
CA LEU A 51 -4.78 13.24 -0.96
C LEU A 51 -3.29 13.10 -1.30
N ALA A 52 -2.42 13.94 -0.75
CA ALA A 52 -0.98 13.82 -0.93
C ALA A 52 -0.46 12.48 -0.39
N HIS A 53 -0.90 12.11 0.82
CA HIS A 53 -0.57 10.82 1.44
C HIS A 53 -0.97 9.63 0.56
N LEU A 54 -2.21 9.62 0.08
CA LEU A 54 -2.72 8.58 -0.81
C LEU A 54 -1.95 8.53 -2.13
N GLY A 55 -1.64 9.69 -2.71
CA GLY A 55 -0.86 9.80 -3.94
C GLY A 55 0.53 9.17 -3.80
N THR A 56 1.25 9.50 -2.73
CA THR A 56 2.57 8.93 -2.43
C THR A 56 2.51 7.40 -2.25
N VAL A 57 1.50 6.90 -1.53
CA VAL A 57 1.28 5.46 -1.32
C VAL A 57 1.00 4.74 -2.64
N ILE A 58 0.08 5.28 -3.47
CA ILE A 58 -0.26 4.67 -4.76
C ILE A 58 0.94 4.66 -5.70
N LEU A 59 1.69 5.75 -5.77
CA LEU A 59 2.88 5.84 -6.63
C LEU A 59 3.94 4.82 -6.22
N ALA A 60 4.23 4.72 -4.91
CA ALA A 60 5.17 3.74 -4.40
C ALA A 60 4.71 2.30 -4.66
N ALA A 61 3.43 1.99 -4.40
CA ALA A 61 2.86 0.67 -4.65
C ALA A 61 2.87 0.30 -6.13
N ALA A 62 2.59 1.24 -7.04
CA ALA A 62 2.66 1.01 -8.47
C ALA A 62 4.10 0.68 -8.91
N ALA A 63 5.09 1.45 -8.45
CA ALA A 63 6.50 1.18 -8.72
C ALA A 63 6.94 -0.19 -8.16
N SER A 64 6.56 -0.49 -6.91
CA SER A 64 6.84 -1.80 -6.29
C SER A 64 6.19 -2.94 -7.06
N THR A 65 4.95 -2.76 -7.55
CA THR A 65 4.24 -3.77 -8.33
C THR A 65 4.97 -4.10 -9.62
N VAL A 66 5.35 -3.08 -10.39
CA VAL A 66 6.07 -3.27 -11.65
C VAL A 66 7.36 -4.04 -11.41
N VAL A 67 8.17 -3.63 -10.44
CA VAL A 67 9.46 -4.27 -10.17
C VAL A 67 9.28 -5.67 -9.57
N ALA A 68 8.43 -5.83 -8.57
CA ALA A 68 8.26 -7.10 -7.86
C ALA A 68 7.64 -8.18 -8.76
N VAL A 69 6.62 -7.85 -9.56
CA VAL A 69 5.99 -8.80 -10.49
C VAL A 69 6.98 -9.18 -11.60
N SER A 70 7.67 -8.19 -12.19
CA SER A 70 8.68 -8.46 -13.22
C SER A 70 9.81 -9.35 -12.71
N LEU A 71 10.32 -9.05 -11.52
CA LEU A 71 11.37 -9.84 -10.88
C LEU A 71 10.86 -11.24 -10.52
N GLY A 72 9.63 -11.37 -9.97
CA GLY A 72 9.00 -12.64 -9.65
C GLY A 72 8.81 -13.53 -10.89
N ILE A 73 8.38 -12.94 -12.02
CA ILE A 73 8.32 -13.65 -13.30
C ILE A 73 9.71 -14.09 -13.72
N LEU A 74 10.71 -13.23 -13.70
CA LEU A 74 12.06 -13.55 -14.12
C LEU A 74 12.64 -14.73 -13.36
N VAL A 75 12.58 -14.71 -12.02
CA VAL A 75 13.22 -15.73 -11.17
C VAL A 75 12.42 -17.04 -11.09
N THR A 76 11.21 -17.09 -11.62
CA THR A 76 10.43 -18.34 -11.76
C THR A 76 10.67 -19.03 -13.10
N ARG A 77 11.30 -18.36 -14.07
CA ARG A 77 11.67 -18.96 -15.39
C ARG A 77 12.95 -19.79 -15.27
N PRO A 78 13.11 -20.82 -16.15
CA PRO A 78 14.30 -21.66 -16.14
C PRO A 78 15.61 -20.86 -16.23
N SER A 79 15.63 -19.79 -17.03
CA SER A 79 16.81 -18.92 -17.23
C SER A 79 17.14 -18.01 -16.04
N GLY A 80 16.17 -17.74 -15.15
CA GLY A 80 16.34 -16.82 -14.02
C GLY A 80 16.33 -17.51 -12.64
N ARG A 81 16.06 -18.80 -12.59
CA ARG A 81 15.82 -19.54 -11.36
C ARG A 81 16.98 -19.52 -10.36
N GLU A 82 18.19 -19.43 -10.86
CA GLU A 82 19.42 -19.35 -10.06
C GLU A 82 19.52 -18.04 -9.28
N PHE A 83 18.86 -16.97 -9.76
CA PHE A 83 18.83 -15.67 -9.10
C PHE A 83 17.75 -15.57 -7.99
N LEU A 84 16.90 -16.56 -7.82
CA LEU A 84 15.82 -16.54 -6.83
C LEU A 84 16.34 -16.29 -5.39
N PRO A 85 17.39 -17.00 -4.88
CA PRO A 85 17.88 -16.75 -3.53
C PRO A 85 18.42 -15.33 -3.35
N LEU A 86 19.17 -14.81 -4.33
CA LEU A 86 19.69 -13.45 -4.31
C LEU A 86 18.57 -12.42 -4.31
N SER A 87 17.58 -12.58 -5.20
CA SER A 87 16.43 -11.68 -5.30
C SER A 87 15.62 -11.66 -4.01
N ARG A 88 15.37 -12.81 -3.39
CA ARG A 88 14.73 -12.89 -2.07
C ARG A 88 15.51 -12.14 -1.00
N THR A 89 16.81 -12.32 -0.96
CA THR A 89 17.65 -11.63 0.03
C THR A 89 17.55 -10.11 -0.17
N LEU A 90 17.66 -9.62 -1.40
CA LEU A 90 17.59 -8.18 -1.69
C LEU A 90 16.22 -7.59 -1.33
N VAL A 91 15.14 -8.28 -1.68
CA VAL A 91 13.77 -7.81 -1.37
C VAL A 91 13.51 -7.86 0.14
N ASN A 92 14.00 -8.89 0.85
CA ASN A 92 13.88 -9.00 2.30
C ASN A 92 14.62 -7.88 3.04
N ILE A 93 15.79 -7.46 2.57
CA ILE A 93 16.53 -6.33 3.15
C ILE A 93 15.63 -5.10 3.24
N GLY A 94 14.80 -4.82 2.22
CA GLY A 94 13.88 -3.69 2.21
C GLY A 94 12.93 -3.64 3.40
N GLN A 95 12.50 -4.79 3.94
CA GLN A 95 11.60 -4.84 5.11
C GLN A 95 12.32 -5.06 6.45
N THR A 96 13.57 -5.50 6.45
CA THR A 96 14.34 -5.70 7.69
C THR A 96 14.86 -4.40 8.26
N PHE A 97 15.11 -3.40 7.42
CA PHE A 97 15.52 -2.08 7.89
C PHE A 97 14.30 -1.31 8.43
N PRO A 98 14.40 -0.68 9.62
CA PRO A 98 13.34 0.21 10.08
C PRO A 98 13.09 1.35 9.08
N PRO A 99 11.81 1.75 8.80
CA PRO A 99 11.51 2.80 7.83
C PRO A 99 12.25 4.11 8.11
N VAL A 100 12.38 4.49 9.37
CA VAL A 100 13.12 5.69 9.79
C VAL A 100 14.61 5.59 9.41
N ALA A 101 15.21 4.41 9.49
CA ALA A 101 16.61 4.21 9.11
C ALA A 101 16.79 4.37 7.58
N VAL A 102 15.83 3.87 6.78
CA VAL A 102 15.83 4.08 5.32
C VAL A 102 15.75 5.57 5.01
N LEU A 103 14.87 6.32 5.69
CA LEU A 103 14.79 7.78 5.53
C LEU A 103 16.11 8.47 5.91
N ALA A 104 16.71 8.11 7.04
CA ALA A 104 17.95 8.70 7.51
C ALA A 104 19.12 8.51 6.52
N VAL A 105 19.19 7.36 5.85
CA VAL A 105 20.23 7.08 4.84
C VAL A 105 19.94 7.76 3.51
N THR A 106 18.66 7.89 3.12
CA THR A 106 18.29 8.44 1.82
C THR A 106 18.25 9.97 1.79
N VAL A 107 17.93 10.65 2.89
CA VAL A 107 17.88 12.13 2.97
C VAL A 107 19.19 12.78 2.52
N PRO A 108 20.38 12.36 2.97
CA PRO A 108 21.64 12.94 2.50
C PRO A 108 21.88 12.79 0.99
N LEU A 109 21.27 11.78 0.35
CA LEU A 109 21.47 11.46 -1.06
C LEU A 109 20.47 12.19 -1.98
N VAL A 110 19.21 12.30 -1.57
CA VAL A 110 18.14 12.83 -2.43
C VAL A 110 17.43 14.07 -1.88
N GLY A 111 17.84 14.55 -0.71
CA GLY A 111 17.24 15.69 -0.02
C GLY A 111 16.01 15.33 0.82
N PHE A 112 15.46 16.33 1.51
CA PHE A 112 14.21 16.20 2.26
C PHE A 112 12.99 16.17 1.31
N GLY A 113 11.84 15.69 1.79
CA GLY A 113 10.56 15.71 1.09
C GLY A 113 10.08 14.34 0.64
N GLU A 114 9.39 14.28 -0.46
CA GLU A 114 8.70 13.06 -0.92
C GLU A 114 9.64 11.96 -1.43
N LYS A 115 10.81 12.34 -1.99
CA LYS A 115 11.75 11.37 -2.60
C LYS A 115 12.22 10.28 -1.63
N PRO A 116 12.78 10.60 -0.44
CA PRO A 116 13.20 9.57 0.52
C PRO A 116 12.03 8.72 0.99
N THR A 117 10.84 9.33 1.15
CA THR A 117 9.63 8.60 1.53
C THR A 117 9.21 7.61 0.45
N LEU A 118 9.20 8.00 -0.82
CA LEU A 118 8.91 7.10 -1.94
C LEU A 118 9.89 5.92 -2.00
N ILE A 119 11.19 6.16 -1.77
CA ILE A 119 12.20 5.10 -1.74
C ILE A 119 11.91 4.11 -0.60
N ALA A 120 11.59 4.62 0.58
CA ALA A 120 11.26 3.77 1.72
C ALA A 120 10.00 2.92 1.45
N LEU A 121 8.91 3.55 1.01
CA LEU A 121 7.66 2.85 0.70
C LEU A 121 7.80 1.85 -0.45
N PHE A 122 8.59 2.19 -1.47
CA PHE A 122 8.94 1.28 -2.55
C PHE A 122 9.62 0.02 -2.02
N ALA A 123 10.66 0.17 -1.20
CA ALA A 123 11.39 -0.96 -0.63
C ALA A 123 10.49 -1.84 0.24
N TYR A 124 9.62 -1.23 1.05
CA TYR A 124 8.65 -1.95 1.90
C TYR A 124 7.57 -2.67 1.11
N GLY A 125 7.13 -2.08 0.00
CA GLY A 125 6.09 -2.64 -0.86
C GLY A 125 6.55 -3.84 -1.69
N LEU A 126 7.85 -4.00 -1.92
CA LEU A 126 8.37 -5.06 -2.79
C LEU A 126 8.08 -6.47 -2.28
N LEU A 127 8.35 -6.75 -1.00
CA LEU A 127 8.34 -8.11 -0.46
C LEU A 127 6.99 -8.81 -0.58
N PRO A 128 5.85 -8.24 -0.11
CA PRO A 128 4.57 -8.91 -0.20
C PRO A 128 4.15 -9.19 -1.65
N ILE A 129 4.46 -8.29 -2.58
CA ILE A 129 4.11 -8.46 -3.99
C ILE A 129 5.01 -9.54 -4.63
N PHE A 130 6.30 -9.50 -4.36
CA PHE A 130 7.29 -10.44 -4.91
C PHE A 130 7.01 -11.88 -4.47
N GLU A 131 6.84 -12.11 -3.16
CA GLU A 131 6.59 -13.46 -2.65
C GLU A 131 5.24 -14.02 -3.13
N ASN A 132 4.18 -13.21 -3.13
CA ASN A 132 2.90 -13.63 -3.67
C ASN A 132 2.98 -13.94 -5.17
N THR A 133 3.76 -13.17 -5.95
CA THR A 133 3.98 -13.45 -7.38
C THR A 133 4.69 -14.79 -7.58
N ILE A 134 5.74 -15.06 -6.79
CA ILE A 134 6.46 -16.33 -6.87
C ILE A 134 5.54 -17.50 -6.51
N VAL A 135 4.83 -17.41 -5.39
CA VAL A 135 3.91 -18.46 -4.94
C VAL A 135 2.84 -18.71 -6.00
N ALA A 136 2.24 -17.64 -6.55
CA ALA A 136 1.21 -17.74 -7.56
C ALA A 136 1.67 -18.50 -8.81
N LEU A 137 2.86 -18.15 -9.33
CA LEU A 137 3.40 -18.78 -10.53
C LEU A 137 3.88 -20.22 -10.26
N GLN A 138 4.40 -20.52 -9.07
CA GLN A 138 4.87 -21.85 -8.71
C GLN A 138 3.73 -22.83 -8.36
N THR A 139 2.57 -22.34 -7.95
CA THR A 139 1.40 -23.15 -7.60
C THR A 139 0.49 -23.44 -8.80
N THR A 140 0.78 -22.91 -10.00
CA THR A 140 0.04 -23.24 -11.21
C THR A 140 0.07 -24.76 -11.45
N PRO A 141 -1.12 -25.41 -11.62
CA PRO A 141 -1.19 -26.86 -11.77
C PRO A 141 -0.41 -27.36 -12.98
N ARG A 142 0.44 -28.38 -12.77
CA ARG A 142 1.27 -28.97 -13.85
C ARG A 142 0.43 -29.46 -15.03
N ALA A 143 -0.73 -30.08 -14.77
CA ALA A 143 -1.63 -30.57 -15.81
C ALA A 143 -2.07 -29.44 -16.76
N VAL A 144 -2.32 -28.23 -16.23
CA VAL A 144 -2.68 -27.05 -17.05
C VAL A 144 -1.50 -26.62 -17.92
N LEU A 145 -0.28 -26.60 -17.36
CA LEU A 145 0.93 -26.23 -18.12
C LEU A 145 1.27 -27.25 -19.20
N GLU A 146 1.06 -28.56 -18.93
CA GLU A 146 1.25 -29.64 -19.89
C GLU A 146 0.23 -29.57 -21.01
N ALA A 147 -1.06 -29.34 -20.70
CA ALA A 147 -2.11 -29.15 -21.69
C ALA A 147 -1.81 -27.94 -22.61
N ALA A 148 -1.43 -26.80 -22.05
CA ALA A 148 -1.04 -25.62 -22.82
C ALA A 148 0.17 -25.90 -23.74
N SER A 149 1.16 -26.63 -23.23
CA SER A 149 2.32 -27.06 -24.04
C SER A 149 1.92 -28.04 -25.14
N GLY A 150 1.02 -29.01 -24.85
CA GLY A 150 0.50 -29.95 -25.83
C GLY A 150 -0.31 -29.28 -26.95
N MET A 151 -0.96 -28.15 -26.69
CA MET A 151 -1.61 -27.30 -27.68
C MET A 151 -0.61 -26.45 -28.51
N GLY A 152 0.70 -26.58 -28.30
CA GLY A 152 1.72 -25.85 -29.04
C GLY A 152 1.96 -24.42 -28.56
N MET A 153 1.50 -24.02 -27.38
CA MET A 153 1.74 -22.68 -26.85
C MET A 153 3.23 -22.46 -26.57
N SER A 154 3.77 -21.35 -27.07
CA SER A 154 5.10 -20.88 -26.71
C SER A 154 5.17 -20.52 -25.21
N ALA A 155 6.39 -20.42 -24.66
CA ALA A 155 6.58 -20.03 -23.25
C ALA A 155 5.97 -18.67 -22.93
N TRP A 156 6.02 -17.71 -23.87
CA TRP A 156 5.41 -16.40 -23.70
C TRP A 156 3.87 -16.45 -23.74
N GLN A 157 3.30 -17.18 -24.70
CA GLN A 157 1.85 -17.38 -24.77
C GLN A 157 1.31 -18.05 -23.50
N ARG A 158 2.00 -19.09 -23.02
CA ARG A 158 1.66 -19.78 -21.78
C ARG A 158 1.72 -18.83 -20.56
N LEU A 159 2.78 -18.00 -20.46
CA LEU A 159 2.89 -17.01 -19.39
C LEU A 159 1.71 -16.04 -19.41
N VAL A 160 1.43 -15.41 -20.55
CA VAL A 160 0.45 -14.31 -20.64
C VAL A 160 -1.00 -14.83 -20.63
N SER A 161 -1.27 -15.95 -21.29
CA SER A 161 -2.64 -16.43 -21.48
C SER A 161 -3.09 -17.49 -20.46
N VAL A 162 -2.14 -18.08 -19.70
CA VAL A 162 -2.45 -19.15 -18.74
C VAL A 162 -1.93 -18.83 -17.35
N GLU A 163 -0.61 -18.64 -17.20
CA GLU A 163 0.00 -18.51 -15.89
C GLU A 163 -0.39 -17.21 -15.18
N LEU A 164 -0.28 -16.05 -15.85
CA LEU A 164 -0.62 -14.75 -15.26
C LEU A 164 -2.11 -14.61 -14.92
N PRO A 165 -3.07 -14.99 -15.77
CA PRO A 165 -4.48 -14.99 -15.38
C PRO A 165 -4.78 -15.85 -14.15
N LEU A 166 -4.20 -17.04 -14.06
CA LEU A 166 -4.35 -17.91 -12.89
C LEU A 166 -3.63 -17.38 -11.65
N ALA A 167 -2.52 -16.68 -11.82
CA ALA A 167 -1.74 -16.06 -10.74
C ALA A 167 -2.34 -14.76 -10.22
N MET A 168 -3.21 -14.10 -11.01
CA MET A 168 -3.73 -12.75 -10.74
C MET A 168 -4.32 -12.58 -9.34
N PRO A 169 -5.15 -13.50 -8.79
CA PRO A 169 -5.71 -13.34 -7.46
C PRO A 169 -4.64 -13.19 -6.37
N LEU A 170 -3.61 -14.03 -6.38
CA LEU A 170 -2.52 -13.98 -5.40
C LEU A 170 -1.62 -12.75 -5.61
N ILE A 171 -1.37 -12.36 -6.84
CA ILE A 171 -0.62 -11.12 -7.14
C ILE A 171 -1.37 -9.90 -6.58
N LEU A 172 -2.67 -9.81 -6.82
CA LEU A 172 -3.52 -8.73 -6.30
C LEU A 172 -3.58 -8.73 -4.76
N GLU A 173 -3.55 -9.90 -4.14
CA GLU A 173 -3.43 -10.01 -2.67
C GLU A 173 -2.12 -9.42 -2.16
N GLY A 174 -0.99 -9.70 -2.82
CA GLY A 174 0.32 -9.09 -2.51
C GLY A 174 0.30 -7.56 -2.64
N ILE A 175 -0.31 -7.04 -3.72
CA ILE A 175 -0.47 -5.60 -3.95
C ILE A 175 -1.34 -4.97 -2.85
N ARG A 176 -2.45 -5.60 -2.49
CA ARG A 176 -3.35 -5.16 -1.42
C ARG A 176 -2.62 -5.06 -0.08
N LEU A 177 -1.83 -6.09 0.27
CA LEU A 177 -1.04 -6.09 1.50
C LEU A 177 0.01 -4.97 1.49
N SER A 178 0.72 -4.79 0.37
CA SER A 178 1.68 -3.70 0.18
C SER A 178 1.03 -2.33 0.39
N LEU A 179 -0.13 -2.08 -0.21
CA LEU A 179 -0.87 -0.83 -0.06
C LEU A 179 -1.23 -0.53 1.40
N VAL A 180 -1.77 -1.52 2.13
CA VAL A 180 -2.16 -1.35 3.54
C VAL A 180 -0.96 -1.04 4.42
N ILE A 181 0.15 -1.76 4.24
CA ILE A 181 1.41 -1.51 4.97
C ILE A 181 1.91 -0.08 4.65
N ASN A 182 1.91 0.30 3.38
CA ASN A 182 2.42 1.59 2.95
C ASN A 182 1.57 2.77 3.45
N VAL A 183 0.25 2.63 3.58
CA VAL A 183 -0.61 3.68 4.18
C VAL A 183 -0.15 4.01 5.61
N GLY A 184 0.10 3.00 6.43
CA GLY A 184 0.62 3.21 7.79
C GLY A 184 2.04 3.78 7.79
N THR A 185 2.93 3.18 7.00
CA THR A 185 4.36 3.56 6.96
C THR A 185 4.58 4.98 6.40
N ALA A 186 3.76 5.44 5.46
CA ALA A 186 3.87 6.77 4.87
C ALA A 186 3.72 7.92 5.88
N THR A 187 3.09 7.68 7.05
CA THR A 187 2.99 8.69 8.12
C THR A 187 4.35 9.13 8.63
N ILE A 188 5.35 8.24 8.59
CA ILE A 188 6.71 8.54 9.05
C ILE A 188 7.42 9.51 8.08
N GLY A 189 6.99 9.60 6.82
CA GLY A 189 7.54 10.52 5.83
C GLY A 189 7.53 11.99 6.25
N SER A 190 6.59 12.37 7.12
CA SER A 190 6.53 13.76 7.63
C SER A 190 7.74 14.14 8.51
N THR A 191 8.47 13.17 9.04
CA THR A 191 9.75 13.43 9.74
C THR A 191 10.83 14.00 8.82
N VAL A 192 10.69 13.77 7.51
CA VAL A 192 11.60 14.26 6.47
C VAL A 192 10.93 15.27 5.54
N ALA A 193 9.89 15.95 6.03
CA ALA A 193 9.13 16.98 5.33
C ALA A 193 8.35 16.47 4.07
N ALA A 194 7.99 15.21 4.02
CA ALA A 194 7.05 14.72 3.03
C ALA A 194 5.61 15.07 3.44
N LYS A 195 4.81 15.55 2.48
CA LYS A 195 3.41 15.89 2.73
C LYS A 195 2.58 14.64 2.99
N GLY A 196 1.75 14.69 4.04
CA GLY A 196 0.85 13.59 4.36
C GLY A 196 0.25 13.66 5.75
N LEU A 197 -0.45 12.60 6.14
CA LEU A 197 -1.16 12.54 7.43
C LEU A 197 -0.23 12.51 8.65
N GLY A 198 1.04 12.22 8.46
CA GLY A 198 2.04 12.36 9.51
C GLY A 198 2.22 13.80 9.96
N GLU A 199 1.94 14.81 9.11
CA GLU A 199 1.96 16.23 9.51
C GLU A 199 0.90 16.57 10.56
N VAL A 200 -0.13 15.73 10.71
CA VAL A 200 -1.13 15.85 11.79
C VAL A 200 -0.66 15.12 13.04
N ILE A 201 -0.08 13.93 12.88
CA ILE A 201 0.30 13.05 13.98
C ILE A 201 1.53 13.60 14.72
N ILE A 202 2.58 13.99 13.98
CA ILE A 202 3.88 14.36 14.59
C ILE A 202 3.79 15.63 15.44
N PRO A 203 3.19 16.74 14.98
CA PRO A 203 2.96 17.89 15.86
C PRO A 203 2.12 17.54 17.08
N GLY A 204 1.12 16.65 16.94
CA GLY A 204 0.34 16.14 18.06
C GLY A 204 1.20 15.43 19.11
N LEU A 205 2.16 14.60 18.66
CA LEU A 205 3.10 13.92 19.56
C LEU A 205 4.03 14.92 20.27
N LEU A 206 4.57 15.89 19.54
CA LEU A 206 5.52 16.87 20.07
C LEU A 206 4.88 17.87 21.04
N SER A 207 3.60 18.21 20.82
CA SER A 207 2.82 19.13 21.66
C SER A 207 1.96 18.44 22.72
N SER A 208 2.01 17.09 22.81
CA SER A 208 1.13 16.29 23.66
C SER A 208 -0.36 16.52 23.38
N ASN A 209 -0.71 16.90 22.14
CA ASN A 209 -2.10 17.07 21.70
C ASN A 209 -2.68 15.74 21.18
N THR A 210 -3.34 15.00 22.07
CA THR A 210 -3.96 13.71 21.74
C THR A 210 -5.02 13.83 20.66
N ALA A 211 -5.70 14.97 20.52
CA ALA A 211 -6.69 15.22 19.48
C ALA A 211 -6.07 15.15 18.09
N PHE A 212 -4.91 15.76 17.88
CA PHE A 212 -4.19 15.70 16.60
C PHE A 212 -3.73 14.28 16.27
N ILE A 213 -3.14 13.57 17.26
CA ILE A 213 -2.69 12.19 17.09
C ILE A 213 -3.84 11.29 16.63
N LEU A 214 -5.01 11.41 17.29
CA LEU A 214 -6.19 10.62 16.94
C LEU A 214 -6.77 11.01 15.58
N GLN A 215 -6.80 12.28 15.23
CA GLN A 215 -7.27 12.72 13.90
C GLN A 215 -6.43 12.10 12.78
N GLY A 216 -5.11 12.28 12.83
CA GLY A 216 -4.23 11.71 11.83
C GLY A 216 -4.27 10.18 11.81
N GLY A 217 -4.27 9.55 13.00
CA GLY A 217 -4.32 8.08 13.13
C GLY A 217 -5.63 7.49 12.64
N LEU A 218 -6.78 8.06 13.00
CA LEU A 218 -8.10 7.59 12.55
C LEU A 218 -8.29 7.76 11.03
N VAL A 219 -7.87 8.90 10.48
CA VAL A 219 -7.92 9.13 9.03
C VAL A 219 -7.05 8.11 8.30
N THR A 220 -5.82 7.88 8.76
CA THR A 220 -4.91 6.88 8.19
C THR A 220 -5.51 5.48 8.26
N ALA A 221 -6.06 5.08 9.41
CA ALA A 221 -6.68 3.77 9.59
C ALA A 221 -7.92 3.59 8.70
N LEU A 222 -8.81 4.58 8.62
CA LEU A 222 -9.98 4.53 7.74
C LEU A 222 -9.57 4.47 6.27
N MET A 223 -8.55 5.22 5.85
CA MET A 223 -8.01 5.13 4.49
C MET A 223 -7.48 3.73 4.18
N ALA A 224 -6.74 3.11 5.11
CA ALA A 224 -6.22 1.76 4.94
C ALA A 224 -7.35 0.74 4.76
N VAL A 225 -8.39 0.81 5.59
CA VAL A 225 -9.57 -0.08 5.52
C VAL A 225 -10.33 0.12 4.21
N LEU A 226 -10.59 1.36 3.81
CA LEU A 226 -11.31 1.66 2.57
C LEU A 226 -10.50 1.25 1.33
N LEU A 227 -9.19 1.44 1.35
CA LEU A 227 -8.30 1.02 0.27
C LEU A 227 -8.22 -0.51 0.17
N TYR A 228 -8.14 -1.20 1.31
CA TYR A 228 -8.23 -2.66 1.38
C TYR A 228 -9.53 -3.16 0.74
N ASP A 229 -10.67 -2.59 1.14
CA ASP A 229 -11.97 -2.96 0.62
C ASP A 229 -12.15 -2.67 -0.88
N ALA A 230 -11.59 -1.54 -1.35
CA ALA A 230 -11.57 -1.20 -2.77
C ALA A 230 -10.76 -2.22 -3.58
N MET A 231 -9.61 -2.65 -3.06
CA MET A 231 -8.78 -3.68 -3.69
C MET A 231 -9.48 -5.05 -3.71
N VAL A 232 -10.18 -5.45 -2.65
CA VAL A 232 -11.00 -6.68 -2.65
C VAL A 232 -12.12 -6.61 -3.68
N ALA A 233 -12.76 -5.44 -3.85
CA ALA A 233 -13.78 -5.26 -4.86
C ALA A 233 -13.20 -5.33 -6.28
N PHE A 234 -12.05 -4.71 -6.49
CA PHE A 234 -11.31 -4.75 -7.76
C PHE A 234 -10.87 -6.18 -8.12
N GLU A 235 -10.30 -6.92 -7.15
CA GLU A 235 -9.92 -8.33 -7.32
C GLU A 235 -11.10 -9.19 -7.78
N ARG A 236 -12.26 -9.05 -7.11
CA ARG A 236 -13.49 -9.77 -7.50
C ARG A 236 -13.96 -9.43 -8.91
N TYR A 237 -13.81 -8.19 -9.33
CA TYR A 237 -14.14 -7.75 -10.68
C TYR A 237 -13.18 -8.34 -11.71
N ALA A 238 -11.87 -8.17 -11.48
CA ALA A 238 -10.83 -8.65 -12.39
C ALA A 238 -10.80 -10.17 -12.54
N CYS A 239 -11.05 -10.93 -11.45
CA CYS A 239 -11.03 -12.38 -11.50
C CYS A 239 -12.33 -13.01 -12.03
N ARG A 240 -13.47 -12.31 -12.02
CA ARG A 240 -14.71 -12.81 -12.63
C ARG A 240 -14.60 -12.94 -14.15
N THR A 241 -13.90 -12.03 -14.80
CA THR A 241 -13.67 -12.07 -16.26
C THR A 241 -12.83 -13.27 -16.68
N VAL A 242 -11.97 -13.79 -15.81
CA VAL A 242 -11.10 -14.95 -16.10
C VAL A 242 -11.85 -16.29 -15.95
N GLN A 243 -12.96 -16.33 -15.20
CA GLN A 243 -13.73 -17.56 -14.95
C GLN A 243 -14.92 -17.75 -15.93
N THR A 244 -15.21 -16.76 -16.76
CA THR A 244 -16.35 -16.77 -17.69
C THR A 244 -15.96 -16.96 -19.16
N GLU A 245 -14.69 -17.08 -19.48
CA GLU A 245 -14.13 -17.50 -20.77
C GLU A 245 -13.55 -18.93 -20.68
#